data_7929658bad7ae94018a96cd53f04be9a
#
_entry.id   7929658bad7ae94018a96cd53f04be9a
#
_cell.length_a   1.000
_cell.length_b   1.000
_cell.length_c   1.000
_cell.angle_alpha   90.00
_cell.angle_beta   90.00
_cell.angle_gamma   90.00
#
_symmetry.space_group_name_H-M   'P 1'
#
loop_
_entity.id
_entity.type
_entity.pdbx_description
1 polymer ?
#
loop_
_entity_poly.entity_id
_entity_poly.type
_entity_poly.pdbx_seq_one_letter_code
_entity_poly.pdbx_strand_id
1 'polypeptide(L)'
;KIGNDEIRVGDKVMITQNDYKLEVFNGDLGYVRAINKDDIEIHLKTNNSITSIPKAKVSTLIRLAYAITVHKSQGQEYQVILMPLVREFGNSLIQRNLIYTAITRAKQKAYLIGDIDALALGVANTSTKVKYSRLKDKLIENKCV
;
A
#
# COMPACT_ATOMS: atom_id res chain seq x y z
N LYS A 1 -10.13 -18.62 7.18
CA LYS A 1 -9.47 -17.61 8.05
C LYS A 1 -8.06 -17.35 7.55
N ILE A 2 -7.64 -16.09 7.50
CA ILE A 2 -6.26 -15.71 7.28
C ILE A 2 -5.77 -15.09 8.60
N GLY A 3 -4.95 -15.82 9.37
CA GLY A 3 -4.64 -15.41 10.74
C GLY A 3 -5.92 -15.27 11.55
N ASN A 4 -6.16 -14.07 12.12
CA ASN A 4 -7.39 -13.75 12.85
C ASN A 4 -8.52 -13.23 11.93
N ASP A 5 -8.23 -12.94 10.67
CA ASP A 5 -9.21 -12.38 9.75
C ASP A 5 -9.99 -13.47 9.03
N GLU A 6 -11.28 -13.27 8.86
CA GLU A 6 -12.16 -14.12 8.10
C GLU A 6 -12.40 -13.47 6.72
N ILE A 7 -12.04 -14.19 5.66
CA ILE A 7 -12.30 -13.74 4.28
C ILE A 7 -13.68 -14.22 3.85
N ARG A 8 -14.42 -13.34 3.22
CA ARG A 8 -15.77 -13.58 2.70
C ARG A 8 -15.84 -13.22 1.21
N VAL A 9 -16.80 -13.80 0.53
CA VAL A 9 -17.14 -13.40 -0.85
C VAL A 9 -17.54 -11.93 -0.85
N GLY A 10 -17.01 -11.17 -1.80
CA GLY A 10 -17.18 -9.72 -1.90
C GLY A 10 -16.11 -8.89 -1.18
N ASP A 11 -15.27 -9.50 -0.34
CA ASP A 11 -14.21 -8.77 0.35
C ASP A 11 -13.20 -8.18 -0.62
N LYS A 12 -12.82 -6.94 -0.36
CA LYS A 12 -11.70 -6.29 -1.05
C LYS A 12 -10.38 -6.79 -0.47
N VAL A 13 -9.53 -7.28 -1.35
CA VAL A 13 -8.24 -7.88 -0.98
C VAL A 13 -7.10 -7.28 -1.77
N MET A 14 -5.89 -7.42 -1.22
CA MET A 14 -4.63 -7.06 -1.88
C MET A 14 -3.70 -8.26 -1.89
N ILE A 15 -3.01 -8.44 -3.01
CA ILE A 15 -1.89 -9.37 -3.14
C ILE A 15 -0.67 -8.76 -2.44
N THR A 16 0.03 -9.53 -1.63
CA THR A 16 1.14 -9.05 -0.80
C THR A 16 2.52 -9.51 -1.27
N GLN A 17 2.57 -10.45 -2.21
CA GLN A 17 3.81 -10.98 -2.79
C GLN A 17 3.58 -11.34 -4.26
N ASN A 18 4.66 -11.30 -5.06
CA ASN A 18 4.58 -11.75 -6.44
C ASN A 18 4.49 -13.28 -6.49
N ASP A 19 3.59 -13.81 -7.32
CA ASP A 19 3.57 -15.20 -7.72
C ASP A 19 3.40 -15.27 -9.24
N TYR A 20 4.50 -15.50 -9.95
CA TYR A 20 4.54 -15.51 -11.42
C TYR A 20 3.74 -16.67 -12.03
N LYS A 21 3.54 -17.77 -11.28
CA LYS A 21 2.74 -18.91 -11.76
C LYS A 21 1.24 -18.60 -11.74
N LEU A 22 0.83 -17.76 -10.81
CA LEU A 22 -0.56 -17.30 -10.67
C LEU A 22 -0.80 -15.97 -11.37
N GLU A 23 0.24 -15.39 -11.99
CA GLU A 23 0.21 -14.08 -12.64
C GLU A 23 -0.33 -12.95 -11.73
N VAL A 24 0.06 -12.98 -10.45
CA VAL A 24 -0.31 -11.96 -9.46
C VAL A 24 0.91 -11.24 -8.92
N PHE A 25 0.76 -9.94 -8.67
CA PHE A 25 1.85 -9.08 -8.25
C PHE A 25 1.54 -8.37 -6.95
N ASN A 26 2.58 -8.10 -6.17
CA ASN A 26 2.45 -7.35 -4.92
C ASN A 26 1.84 -5.98 -5.18
N GLY A 27 0.75 -5.70 -4.47
CA GLY A 27 -0.03 -4.47 -4.63
C GLY A 27 -1.27 -4.62 -5.50
N ASP A 28 -1.44 -5.72 -6.24
CA ASP A 28 -2.67 -5.96 -6.99
C ASP A 28 -3.88 -5.96 -6.07
N LEU A 29 -4.91 -5.22 -6.46
CA LEU A 29 -6.18 -5.14 -5.75
C LEU A 29 -7.24 -5.97 -6.48
N GLY A 30 -8.07 -6.64 -5.71
CA GLY A 30 -9.18 -7.42 -6.26
C GLY A 30 -10.33 -7.61 -5.26
N TYR A 31 -11.33 -8.34 -5.71
CA TYR A 31 -12.45 -8.77 -4.90
C TYR A 31 -12.57 -10.28 -4.90
N VAL A 32 -12.86 -10.83 -3.74
CA VAL A 32 -13.14 -12.26 -3.59
C VAL A 32 -14.44 -12.57 -4.33
N ARG A 33 -14.37 -13.41 -5.36
CA ARG A 33 -15.50 -13.82 -6.18
C ARG A 33 -16.16 -15.09 -5.65
N ALA A 34 -15.34 -16.08 -5.29
CA ALA A 34 -15.79 -17.35 -4.76
C ALA A 34 -14.80 -17.94 -3.77
N ILE A 35 -15.30 -18.75 -2.85
CA ILE A 35 -14.50 -19.53 -1.91
C ILE A 35 -14.86 -20.98 -2.10
N ASN A 36 -14.01 -21.73 -2.81
CA ASN A 36 -14.18 -23.13 -3.10
C ASN A 36 -13.55 -24.01 -1.99
N LYS A 37 -13.62 -25.32 -2.15
CA LYS A 37 -13.04 -26.26 -1.18
C LYS A 37 -11.53 -26.09 -1.05
N ASP A 38 -10.81 -25.93 -2.17
CA ASP A 38 -9.35 -25.98 -2.22
C ASP A 38 -8.70 -24.64 -2.56
N ASP A 39 -9.45 -23.66 -3.08
CA ASP A 39 -8.98 -22.38 -3.53
C ASP A 39 -9.94 -21.22 -3.23
N ILE A 40 -9.47 -20.01 -3.52
CA ILE A 40 -10.24 -18.76 -3.50
C ILE A 40 -10.06 -18.09 -4.85
N GLU A 41 -11.18 -17.78 -5.52
CA GLU A 41 -11.19 -17.00 -6.75
C GLU A 41 -11.20 -15.50 -6.44
N ILE A 42 -10.28 -14.76 -7.05
CA ILE A 42 -10.16 -13.32 -6.93
C ILE A 42 -10.29 -12.69 -8.31
N HIS A 43 -11.19 -11.72 -8.42
CA HIS A 43 -11.28 -10.85 -9.59
C HIS A 43 -10.32 -9.67 -9.40
N LEU A 44 -9.20 -9.67 -10.11
CA LEU A 44 -8.19 -8.62 -10.06
C LEU A 44 -8.66 -7.39 -10.83
N LYS A 45 -8.47 -6.20 -10.24
CA LYS A 45 -8.79 -4.93 -10.88
C LYS A 45 -7.77 -4.50 -11.93
N THR A 46 -6.53 -4.90 -11.75
CA THR A 46 -5.38 -4.43 -12.55
C THR A 46 -5.53 -4.80 -14.02
N ASN A 47 -5.91 -6.04 -14.30
CA ASN A 47 -6.03 -6.60 -15.65
C ASN A 47 -7.43 -7.19 -15.94
N ASN A 48 -8.38 -6.98 -15.03
CA ASN A 48 -9.73 -7.52 -15.10
C ASN A 48 -9.80 -9.06 -15.22
N SER A 49 -8.77 -9.76 -14.74
CA SER A 49 -8.68 -11.22 -14.78
C SER A 49 -9.22 -11.85 -13.50
N ILE A 50 -9.52 -13.15 -13.59
CA ILE A 50 -9.88 -13.98 -12.44
C ILE A 50 -8.72 -14.93 -12.21
N THR A 51 -8.19 -14.92 -10.99
CA THR A 51 -7.14 -15.87 -10.57
C THR A 51 -7.64 -16.74 -9.43
N SER A 52 -7.23 -18.01 -9.44
CA SER A 52 -7.55 -18.97 -8.39
C SER A 52 -6.32 -19.15 -7.49
N ILE A 53 -6.46 -18.81 -6.22
CA ILE A 53 -5.37 -18.90 -5.23
C ILE A 53 -5.61 -20.10 -4.32
N PRO A 54 -4.72 -21.09 -4.30
CA PRO A 54 -4.82 -22.23 -3.40
C PRO A 54 -4.89 -21.82 -1.93
N LYS A 55 -5.76 -22.44 -1.14
CA LYS A 55 -5.94 -22.11 0.28
C LYS A 55 -4.65 -22.13 1.10
N ALA A 56 -3.71 -23.01 0.76
CA ALA A 56 -2.40 -23.05 1.40
C ALA A 56 -1.58 -21.76 1.22
N LYS A 57 -1.80 -21.02 0.13
CA LYS A 57 -1.10 -19.76 -0.17
C LYS A 57 -1.85 -18.52 0.29
N VAL A 58 -3.12 -18.64 0.66
CA VAL A 58 -3.99 -17.48 0.98
C VAL A 58 -3.39 -16.64 2.11
N SER A 59 -2.93 -17.26 3.19
CA SER A 59 -2.37 -16.55 4.34
C SER A 59 -1.09 -15.76 4.03
N THR A 60 -0.35 -16.14 3.00
CA THR A 60 0.89 -15.48 2.57
C THR A 60 0.65 -14.45 1.47
N LEU A 61 -0.27 -14.76 0.54
CA LEU A 61 -0.48 -13.94 -0.65
C LEU A 61 -1.57 -12.87 -0.49
N ILE A 62 -2.55 -13.07 0.41
CA ILE A 62 -3.74 -12.22 0.48
C ILE A 62 -3.82 -11.50 1.82
N ARG A 63 -4.24 -10.23 1.79
CA ARG A 63 -4.69 -9.45 2.97
C ARG A 63 -5.97 -8.70 2.61
N LEU A 64 -6.83 -8.48 3.61
CA LEU A 64 -7.95 -7.56 3.47
C LEU A 64 -7.43 -6.16 3.14
N ALA A 65 -8.09 -5.47 2.24
CA ALA A 65 -7.66 -4.18 1.67
C ALA A 65 -8.73 -3.09 1.77
N TYR A 66 -9.55 -3.11 2.81
CA TYR A 66 -10.46 -2.01 3.14
C TYR A 66 -9.71 -0.74 3.50
N ALA A 67 -8.57 -0.90 4.18
CA ALA A 67 -7.58 0.14 4.38
C ALA A 67 -6.19 -0.39 3.97
N ILE A 68 -5.36 0.49 3.40
CA ILE A 68 -4.00 0.17 2.97
C ILE A 68 -3.03 1.22 3.49
N THR A 69 -1.78 0.84 3.68
CA THR A 69 -0.76 1.81 4.08
C THR A 69 -0.39 2.73 2.92
N VAL A 70 0.07 3.95 3.23
CA VAL A 70 0.53 4.90 2.22
C VAL A 70 1.65 4.30 1.35
N HIS A 71 2.56 3.51 1.94
CA HIS A 71 3.62 2.84 1.18
C HIS A 71 3.07 1.85 0.15
N LYS A 72 2.02 1.09 0.51
CA LYS A 72 1.39 0.14 -0.42
C LYS A 72 0.53 0.82 -1.48
N SER A 73 0.18 2.09 -1.30
CA SER A 73 -0.52 2.88 -2.32
C SER A 73 0.41 3.52 -3.35
N GLN A 74 1.73 3.37 -3.21
CA GLN A 74 2.70 3.91 -4.16
C GLN A 74 2.49 3.28 -5.54
N GLY A 75 2.54 4.11 -6.59
CA GLY A 75 2.26 3.69 -7.95
C GLY A 75 0.77 3.55 -8.31
N GLN A 76 -0.13 3.68 -7.33
CA GLN A 76 -1.57 3.62 -7.54
C GLN A 76 -2.21 5.00 -7.36
N GLU A 77 -3.38 5.20 -7.98
CA GLU A 77 -4.18 6.42 -7.86
C GLU A 77 -5.62 6.07 -7.50
N TYR A 78 -6.26 6.94 -6.73
CA TYR A 78 -7.62 6.76 -6.24
C TYR A 78 -8.45 8.01 -6.52
N GLN A 79 -9.74 7.88 -6.77
CA GLN A 79 -10.62 9.03 -6.97
C GLN A 79 -10.66 9.91 -5.73
N VAL A 80 -10.80 9.27 -4.57
CA VAL A 80 -10.84 9.92 -3.26
C VAL A 80 -9.98 9.14 -2.29
N ILE A 81 -9.24 9.83 -1.43
CA ILE A 81 -8.57 9.23 -0.29
C ILE A 81 -9.12 9.80 1.02
N LEU A 82 -9.12 8.95 2.04
CA LEU A 82 -9.36 9.30 3.42
C LEU A 82 -8.13 8.90 4.22
N MET A 83 -7.45 9.86 4.84
CA MET A 83 -6.25 9.60 5.65
C MET A 83 -6.52 10.04 7.10
N PRO A 84 -6.57 9.10 8.05
CA PRO A 84 -6.58 9.47 9.46
C PRO A 84 -5.23 10.05 9.84
N LEU A 85 -5.24 11.12 10.63
CA LEU A 85 -4.05 11.82 11.08
C LEU A 85 -4.22 12.23 12.53
N VAL A 86 -3.73 11.40 13.44
CA VAL A 86 -3.86 11.58 14.89
C VAL A 86 -2.48 11.54 15.56
N ARG A 87 -2.32 12.27 16.66
CA ARG A 87 -1.02 12.41 17.36
C ARG A 87 -0.46 11.08 17.84
N GLU A 88 -1.32 10.12 18.17
CA GLU A 88 -0.96 8.79 18.65
C GLU A 88 -0.12 7.99 17.63
N PHE A 89 -0.15 8.35 16.35
CA PHE A 89 0.72 7.71 15.35
C PHE A 89 2.21 8.03 15.54
N GLY A 90 2.52 9.08 16.34
CA GLY A 90 3.88 9.46 16.66
C GLY A 90 4.68 10.06 15.50
N ASN A 91 5.78 10.70 15.83
CA ASN A 91 6.61 11.46 14.88
C ASN A 91 7.27 10.59 13.79
N SER A 92 7.39 9.29 14.01
CA SER A 92 7.96 8.37 13.01
C SER A 92 7.03 8.10 11.84
N LEU A 93 5.71 8.19 12.05
CA LEU A 93 4.70 8.02 11.02
C LEU A 93 4.17 9.36 10.49
N ILE A 94 4.10 10.38 11.35
CA ILE A 94 3.64 11.71 10.95
C ILE A 94 4.82 12.49 10.37
N GLN A 95 5.06 12.33 9.08
CA GLN A 95 6.14 12.97 8.33
C GLN A 95 5.59 13.67 7.07
N ARG A 96 6.22 14.78 6.69
CA ARG A 96 5.83 15.57 5.51
C ARG A 96 5.76 14.72 4.24
N ASN A 97 6.76 13.90 4.00
CA ASN A 97 6.83 13.05 2.82
C ASN A 97 5.72 11.99 2.78
N LEU A 98 5.31 11.44 3.93
CA LEU A 98 4.20 10.49 4.02
C LEU A 98 2.87 11.18 3.69
N ILE A 99 2.62 12.34 4.30
CA ILE A 99 1.40 13.14 4.05
C ILE A 99 1.33 13.54 2.57
N TYR A 100 2.44 14.05 2.03
CA TYR A 100 2.55 14.41 0.61
C TYR A 100 2.27 13.21 -0.30
N THR A 101 2.90 12.07 -0.03
CA THR A 101 2.71 10.84 -0.82
C THR A 101 1.25 10.40 -0.79
N ALA A 102 0.58 10.47 0.36
CA ALA A 102 -0.83 10.12 0.48
C ALA A 102 -1.73 11.07 -0.33
N ILE A 103 -1.56 12.38 -0.15
CA ILE A 103 -2.40 13.40 -0.83
C ILE A 103 -2.27 13.28 -2.35
N THR A 104 -1.05 13.06 -2.84
CA THR A 104 -0.78 12.94 -4.29
C THR A 104 -1.33 11.66 -4.91
N ARG A 105 -1.88 10.72 -4.14
CA ARG A 105 -2.60 9.55 -4.66
C ARG A 105 -4.05 9.86 -5.03
N ALA A 106 -4.60 11.01 -4.59
CA ALA A 106 -5.96 11.38 -4.89
C ALA A 106 -6.08 12.09 -6.25
N LYS A 107 -6.98 11.61 -7.11
CA LYS A 107 -7.33 12.27 -8.39
C LYS A 107 -8.26 13.45 -8.21
N GLN A 108 -9.20 13.34 -7.28
CA GLN A 108 -10.24 14.36 -7.10
C GLN A 108 -10.18 15.01 -5.72
N LYS A 109 -10.20 14.22 -4.64
CA LYS A 109 -10.30 14.74 -3.28
C LYS A 109 -9.45 13.93 -2.31
N ALA A 110 -8.78 14.65 -1.40
CA ALA A 110 -8.08 14.08 -0.24
C ALA A 110 -8.70 14.65 1.03
N TYR A 111 -9.17 13.77 1.91
CA TYR A 111 -9.69 14.12 3.22
C TYR A 111 -8.67 13.69 4.28
N LEU A 112 -8.17 14.66 5.04
CA LEU A 112 -7.36 14.42 6.24
C LEU A 112 -8.29 14.53 7.43
N ILE A 113 -8.39 13.46 8.23
CA ILE A 113 -9.36 13.36 9.33
C ILE A 113 -8.59 13.14 10.62
N GLY A 114 -8.76 14.05 11.57
CA GLY A 114 -8.10 13.98 12.88
C GLY A 114 -7.65 15.32 13.40
N ASP A 115 -6.46 15.38 14.00
CA ASP A 115 -5.96 16.54 14.72
C ASP A 115 -5.26 17.53 13.79
N ILE A 116 -5.67 18.79 13.83
CA ILE A 116 -5.01 19.88 13.08
C ILE A 116 -3.54 20.06 13.52
N ASP A 117 -3.27 19.83 14.80
CA ASP A 117 -1.91 19.89 15.33
C ASP A 117 -1.03 18.73 14.84
N ALA A 118 -1.61 17.52 14.65
CA ALA A 118 -0.90 16.42 14.03
C ALA A 118 -0.51 16.74 12.59
N LEU A 119 -1.40 17.41 11.84
CA LEU A 119 -1.09 17.91 10.51
C LEU A 119 0.05 18.93 10.53
N ALA A 120 -0.02 19.94 11.42
CA ALA A 120 1.02 20.96 11.55
C ALA A 120 2.39 20.33 11.89
N LEU A 121 2.42 19.42 12.85
CA LEU A 121 3.62 18.67 13.20
C LEU A 121 4.16 17.85 12.01
N GLY A 122 3.28 17.17 11.30
CA GLY A 122 3.65 16.39 10.13
C GLY A 122 4.24 17.23 9.02
N VAL A 123 3.66 18.38 8.74
CA VAL A 123 4.17 19.33 7.73
C VAL A 123 5.53 19.92 8.15
N ALA A 124 5.74 20.16 9.45
CA ALA A 124 7.01 20.63 9.98
C ALA A 124 8.09 19.52 10.02
N ASN A 125 7.67 18.25 10.13
CA ASN A 125 8.58 17.12 10.27
C ASN A 125 9.20 16.74 8.92
N THR A 126 10.43 17.18 8.70
CA THR A 126 11.26 16.89 7.51
C THR A 126 12.30 15.81 7.76
N SER A 127 12.24 15.13 8.91
CA SER A 127 13.21 14.10 9.26
C SER A 127 13.11 12.92 8.28
N THR A 128 14.02 12.89 7.34
CA THR A 128 14.24 11.73 6.47
C THR A 128 15.47 10.99 6.97
N LYS A 129 15.40 9.66 7.03
CA LYS A 129 16.60 8.86 7.27
C LYS A 129 17.64 9.19 6.20
N VAL A 130 18.78 9.74 6.59
CA VAL A 130 19.89 9.99 5.68
C VAL A 130 20.29 8.66 5.04
N LYS A 131 20.17 8.60 3.72
CA LYS A 131 20.65 7.43 2.97
C LYS A 131 22.14 7.64 2.72
N TYR A 132 22.97 6.87 3.40
CA TYR A 132 24.39 6.82 3.13
C TYR A 132 24.63 6.05 1.84
N SER A 133 24.72 6.76 0.72
CA SER A 133 25.11 6.16 -0.57
C SER A 133 26.35 6.89 -1.09
N ARG A 134 27.29 6.15 -1.66
CA ARG A 134 28.48 6.72 -2.32
C ARG A 134 28.19 7.25 -3.72
N LEU A 135 26.91 7.40 -4.10
CA LEU A 135 26.54 7.82 -5.44
C LEU A 135 27.10 9.20 -5.79
N LYS A 136 27.02 10.15 -4.85
CA LYS A 136 27.58 11.50 -5.03
C LYS A 136 29.09 11.44 -5.31
N ASP A 137 29.83 10.67 -4.52
CA ASP A 137 31.28 10.54 -4.64
C ASP A 137 31.64 9.92 -6.00
N LYS A 138 30.94 8.84 -6.39
CA LYS A 138 31.14 8.19 -7.69
C LYS A 138 30.79 9.10 -8.87
N LEU A 139 29.76 9.95 -8.75
CA LEU A 139 29.42 10.90 -9.81
C LEU A 139 30.46 12.01 -9.94
N ILE A 140 31.11 12.41 -8.84
CA ILE A 140 32.22 13.36 -8.85
C ILE A 140 33.48 12.72 -9.45
N GLU A 141 33.81 11.49 -9.03
CA GLU A 141 34.94 10.72 -9.56
C GLU A 141 34.83 10.50 -11.09
N ASN A 142 33.61 10.23 -11.62
CA ASN A 142 33.37 10.03 -13.05
C ASN A 142 33.26 11.33 -13.87
N LYS A 143 33.29 12.50 -13.27
CA LYS A 143 33.34 13.79 -13.99
C LYS A 143 34.76 14.24 -14.35
N CYS A 144 35.76 13.47 -14.00
CA CYS A 144 37.16 13.72 -14.32
C CYS A 144 37.67 12.93 -15.54
N VAL A 145 36.78 12.58 -16.48
CA VAL A 145 37.15 12.04 -17.81
C VAL A 145 36.58 12.95 -18.88
#